data_6369fda59b5f989662c09c5b44617a6a
#
_entry.id   6369fda59b5f989662c09c5b44617a6a
#
_cell.length_a   1.000
_cell.length_b   1.000
_cell.length_c   1.000
_cell.angle_alpha   90.00
_cell.angle_beta   90.00
_cell.angle_gamma   90.00
#
_symmetry.space_group_name_H-M   'P 1'
#
loop_
_entity.id
_entity.type
_entity.pdbx_description
1 polymer ?
#
loop_
_entity_poly.entity_id
_entity_poly.type
_entity_poly.pdbx_seq_one_letter_code
_entity_poly.pdbx_strand_id
1 'polypeptide(L)'
;MTPHVTFLVVDDHPVFRQGLVALIRSDERYEVCGEAGSAEEARARLDETVPDIALVDISLTGQSGLDLVKTLKAAHPRILILIISMHDEAVYAARALRAGARGYVMKQEAASVMLEAITTVLSGKIYVSTAMRDRLLETIYSDATRTDAPTVERLSDRELEVLEKIGQGYGAAEIARTLNLSVKTVNAYRDHIKEKLHIAHAGDLRRFAVKWVQSRDR
;
A
#
# COMPACT_ATOMS: atom_id res chain seq x y z
N MET A 1 -29.76 13.87 -14.46
CA MET A 1 -28.95 12.73 -14.01
C MET A 1 -27.94 13.27 -13.04
N THR A 2 -27.98 12.85 -11.80
CA THR A 2 -26.92 13.19 -10.82
C THR A 2 -25.63 12.55 -11.32
N PRO A 3 -24.49 13.27 -11.40
CA PRO A 3 -23.25 12.66 -11.82
C PRO A 3 -22.88 11.57 -10.82
N HIS A 4 -22.72 10.33 -11.30
CA HIS A 4 -22.23 9.24 -10.48
C HIS A 4 -20.72 9.41 -10.28
N VAL A 5 -20.24 9.15 -9.07
CA VAL A 5 -18.80 9.07 -8.77
C VAL A 5 -18.29 7.73 -9.30
N THR A 6 -17.28 7.77 -10.14
CA THR A 6 -16.74 6.58 -10.81
C THR A 6 -15.52 6.01 -10.08
N PHE A 7 -15.50 4.69 -9.94
CA PHE A 7 -14.48 3.96 -9.18
C PHE A 7 -13.71 2.98 -10.06
N LEU A 8 -12.39 2.94 -9.90
CA LEU A 8 -11.54 1.84 -10.33
C LEU A 8 -11.12 1.03 -9.10
N VAL A 9 -11.33 -0.29 -9.13
CA VAL A 9 -10.92 -1.19 -8.04
C VAL A 9 -9.74 -2.04 -8.51
N VAL A 10 -8.60 -1.92 -7.81
CA VAL A 10 -7.34 -2.60 -8.15
C VAL A 10 -6.89 -3.47 -6.98
N ASP A 11 -7.07 -4.78 -7.11
CA ASP A 11 -6.74 -5.76 -6.07
C ASP A 11 -6.50 -7.13 -6.71
N ASP A 12 -5.41 -7.81 -6.40
CA ASP A 12 -5.09 -9.13 -6.98
C ASP A 12 -5.82 -10.31 -6.29
N HIS A 13 -6.59 -10.03 -5.22
CA HIS A 13 -7.43 -10.99 -4.53
C HIS A 13 -8.88 -10.93 -5.04
N PRO A 14 -9.33 -11.87 -5.91
CA PRO A 14 -10.62 -11.76 -6.59
C PRO A 14 -11.82 -11.64 -5.65
N VAL A 15 -11.81 -12.40 -4.55
CA VAL A 15 -12.93 -12.40 -3.57
C VAL A 15 -13.04 -11.05 -2.86
N PHE A 16 -11.91 -10.46 -2.44
CA PHE A 16 -11.90 -9.15 -1.81
C PHE A 16 -12.31 -8.06 -2.79
N ARG A 17 -11.78 -8.10 -4.02
CA ARG A 17 -12.16 -7.17 -5.09
C ARG A 17 -13.66 -7.18 -5.37
N GLN A 18 -14.28 -8.37 -5.48
CA GLN A 18 -15.72 -8.50 -5.64
C GLN A 18 -16.51 -7.95 -4.44
N GLY A 19 -16.00 -8.15 -3.21
CA GLY A 19 -16.57 -7.56 -2.00
C GLY A 19 -16.56 -6.03 -2.03
N LEU A 20 -15.45 -5.42 -2.44
CA LEU A 20 -15.37 -3.96 -2.61
C LEU A 20 -16.32 -3.44 -3.68
N VAL A 21 -16.41 -4.13 -4.82
CA VAL A 21 -17.36 -3.77 -5.88
C VAL A 21 -18.79 -3.82 -5.38
N ALA A 22 -19.17 -4.86 -4.65
CA ALA A 22 -20.50 -4.97 -4.06
C ALA A 22 -20.76 -3.85 -3.03
N LEU A 23 -19.76 -3.52 -2.21
CA LEU A 23 -19.85 -2.42 -1.25
C LEU A 23 -20.05 -1.06 -1.93
N ILE A 24 -19.29 -0.77 -2.99
CA ILE A 24 -19.43 0.48 -3.75
C ILE A 24 -20.81 0.55 -4.38
N ARG A 25 -21.26 -0.51 -5.04
CA ARG A 25 -22.56 -0.56 -5.73
C ARG A 25 -23.77 -0.54 -4.77
N SER A 26 -23.56 -0.69 -3.46
CA SER A 26 -24.64 -0.54 -2.47
C SER A 26 -25.13 0.90 -2.31
N ASP A 27 -24.39 1.88 -2.82
CA ASP A 27 -24.78 3.29 -2.85
C ASP A 27 -25.03 3.71 -4.31
N GLU A 28 -26.25 4.11 -4.62
CA GLU A 28 -26.68 4.49 -5.96
C GLU A 28 -25.92 5.71 -6.55
N ARG A 29 -25.18 6.45 -5.73
CA ARG A 29 -24.34 7.57 -6.17
C ARG A 29 -23.02 7.11 -6.78
N TYR A 30 -22.65 5.84 -6.64
CA TYR A 30 -21.35 5.29 -6.98
C TYR A 30 -21.44 4.28 -8.12
N GLU A 31 -20.49 4.34 -9.03
CA GLU A 31 -20.38 3.43 -10.16
C GLU A 31 -18.95 2.85 -10.25
N VAL A 32 -18.84 1.53 -10.43
CA VAL A 32 -17.55 0.91 -10.73
C VAL A 32 -17.35 0.88 -12.23
N CYS A 33 -16.48 1.75 -12.72
CA CYS A 33 -16.14 1.87 -14.14
C CYS A 33 -15.06 0.87 -14.58
N GLY A 34 -14.33 0.25 -13.62
CA GLY A 34 -13.31 -0.74 -13.95
C GLY A 34 -12.85 -1.55 -12.75
N GLU A 35 -12.40 -2.76 -13.06
CA GLU A 35 -11.74 -3.68 -12.14
C GLU A 35 -10.40 -4.13 -12.74
N ALA A 36 -9.38 -4.30 -11.89
CA ALA A 36 -8.06 -4.78 -12.29
C ALA A 36 -7.46 -5.68 -11.20
N GLY A 37 -6.81 -6.76 -11.61
CA GLY A 37 -6.05 -7.67 -10.73
C GLY A 37 -4.56 -7.37 -10.71
N SER A 38 -4.09 -6.40 -11.50
CA SER A 38 -2.68 -6.02 -11.60
C SER A 38 -2.51 -4.55 -11.95
N ALA A 39 -1.29 -4.04 -11.76
CA ALA A 39 -0.96 -2.67 -12.16
C ALA A 39 -1.04 -2.46 -13.68
N GLU A 40 -0.77 -3.50 -14.47
CA GLU A 40 -0.87 -3.46 -15.94
C GLU A 40 -2.33 -3.34 -16.39
N GLU A 41 -3.21 -4.19 -15.84
CA GLU A 41 -4.65 -4.10 -16.10
C GLU A 41 -5.23 -2.75 -15.66
N ALA A 42 -4.79 -2.22 -14.51
CA ALA A 42 -5.23 -0.90 -14.04
C ALA A 42 -4.90 0.20 -15.03
N ARG A 43 -3.70 0.19 -15.64
CA ARG A 43 -3.33 1.16 -16.67
C ARG A 43 -4.20 1.02 -17.93
N ALA A 44 -4.43 -0.21 -18.39
CA ALA A 44 -5.31 -0.44 -19.55
C ALA A 44 -6.73 0.08 -19.32
N ARG A 45 -7.28 -0.07 -18.09
CA ARG A 45 -8.58 0.49 -17.75
C ARG A 45 -8.62 2.03 -17.77
N LEU A 46 -7.50 2.65 -17.36
CA LEU A 46 -7.39 4.12 -17.38
C LEU A 46 -7.31 4.71 -18.80
N ASP A 47 -6.77 3.95 -19.75
CA ASP A 47 -6.79 4.34 -21.17
C ASP A 47 -8.23 4.35 -21.73
N GLU A 48 -9.14 3.54 -21.17
CA GLU A 48 -10.55 3.48 -21.55
C GLU A 48 -11.38 4.55 -20.82
N THR A 49 -11.20 4.69 -19.51
CA THR A 49 -11.99 5.59 -18.66
C THR A 49 -11.17 6.04 -17.43
N VAL A 50 -11.11 7.36 -17.22
CA VAL A 50 -10.46 7.95 -16.06
C VAL A 50 -11.45 8.03 -14.90
N PRO A 51 -11.25 7.30 -13.78
CA PRO A 51 -12.16 7.33 -12.64
C PRO A 51 -11.97 8.60 -11.80
N ASP A 52 -12.97 8.93 -10.97
CA ASP A 52 -12.85 9.95 -9.94
C ASP A 52 -11.97 9.49 -8.79
N ILE A 53 -12.09 8.20 -8.42
CA ILE A 53 -11.32 7.59 -7.33
C ILE A 53 -10.87 6.17 -7.71
N ALA A 54 -9.62 5.83 -7.35
CA ALA A 54 -9.08 4.48 -7.43
C ALA A 54 -8.87 3.90 -6.03
N LEU A 55 -9.41 2.70 -5.79
CA LEU A 55 -9.11 1.88 -4.61
C LEU A 55 -7.99 0.93 -4.99
N VAL A 56 -6.84 1.00 -4.33
CA VAL A 56 -5.62 0.29 -4.74
C VAL A 56 -5.05 -0.53 -3.59
N ASP A 57 -4.86 -1.83 -3.82
CA ASP A 57 -4.06 -2.66 -2.92
C ASP A 57 -2.56 -2.40 -3.12
N ILE A 58 -1.79 -2.49 -2.03
CA ILE A 58 -0.32 -2.42 -2.08
C ILE A 58 0.26 -3.70 -2.68
N SER A 59 -0.26 -4.86 -2.28
CA SER A 59 0.26 -6.18 -2.65
C SER A 59 -0.26 -6.62 -4.01
N LEU A 60 0.11 -5.91 -5.07
CA LEU A 60 -0.25 -6.32 -6.42
C LEU A 60 0.81 -7.28 -7.01
N THR A 61 0.33 -8.23 -7.80
CA THR A 61 1.19 -9.14 -8.57
C THR A 61 2.11 -8.35 -9.51
N GLY A 62 3.40 -8.60 -9.43
CA GLY A 62 4.44 -8.03 -10.30
C GLY A 62 4.95 -6.65 -9.88
N GLN A 63 4.10 -5.67 -9.67
CA GLN A 63 4.47 -4.30 -9.28
C GLN A 63 3.82 -3.92 -7.94
N SER A 64 4.52 -3.15 -7.10
CA SER A 64 3.91 -2.61 -5.87
C SER A 64 2.77 -1.64 -6.19
N GLY A 65 1.68 -1.72 -5.44
CA GLY A 65 0.59 -0.76 -5.54
C GLY A 65 1.03 0.68 -5.26
N LEU A 66 2.03 0.89 -4.41
CA LEU A 66 2.59 2.24 -4.17
C LEU A 66 3.30 2.81 -5.42
N ASP A 67 3.96 1.97 -6.22
CA ASP A 67 4.54 2.42 -7.49
C ASP A 67 3.45 2.69 -8.53
N LEU A 68 2.36 1.91 -8.51
CA LEU A 68 1.18 2.23 -9.30
C LEU A 68 0.60 3.60 -8.91
N VAL A 69 0.43 3.89 -7.61
CA VAL A 69 -0.03 5.21 -7.12
C VAL A 69 0.81 6.35 -7.69
N LYS A 70 2.16 6.25 -7.62
CA LYS A 70 3.08 7.26 -8.18
C LYS A 70 2.82 7.45 -9.67
N THR A 71 2.68 6.35 -10.43
CA THR A 71 2.42 6.39 -11.88
C THR A 71 1.07 7.04 -12.18
N LEU A 72 0.02 6.65 -11.45
CA LEU A 72 -1.33 7.21 -11.61
C LEU A 72 -1.35 8.71 -11.32
N LYS A 73 -0.71 9.14 -10.24
CA LYS A 73 -0.66 10.56 -9.88
C LYS A 73 0.15 11.40 -10.86
N ALA A 74 1.19 10.84 -11.48
CA ALA A 74 1.96 11.53 -12.51
C ALA A 74 1.16 11.71 -13.81
N ALA A 75 0.42 10.67 -14.24
CA ALA A 75 -0.37 10.69 -15.47
C ALA A 75 -1.73 11.41 -15.29
N HIS A 76 -2.37 11.21 -14.16
CA HIS A 76 -3.72 11.71 -13.85
C HIS A 76 -3.75 12.39 -12.47
N PRO A 77 -3.25 13.63 -12.31
CA PRO A 77 -3.12 14.32 -11.01
C PRO A 77 -4.44 14.48 -10.25
N ARG A 78 -5.58 14.46 -10.94
CA ARG A 78 -6.90 14.68 -10.34
C ARG A 78 -7.51 13.43 -9.72
N ILE A 79 -7.08 12.22 -10.13
CA ILE A 79 -7.62 10.97 -9.55
C ILE A 79 -7.35 10.98 -8.05
N LEU A 80 -8.41 10.76 -7.28
CA LEU A 80 -8.28 10.45 -5.85
C LEU A 80 -7.85 9.01 -5.69
N ILE A 81 -6.96 8.72 -4.74
CA ILE A 81 -6.48 7.36 -4.51
C ILE A 81 -6.61 7.02 -3.03
N LEU A 82 -7.32 5.93 -2.74
CA LEU A 82 -7.42 5.34 -1.42
C LEU A 82 -6.72 3.98 -1.44
N ILE A 83 -5.74 3.81 -0.58
CA ILE A 83 -5.09 2.50 -0.37
C ILE A 83 -5.96 1.64 0.53
N ILE A 84 -6.15 0.37 0.14
CA ILE A 84 -6.81 -0.66 0.94
C ILE A 84 -5.89 -1.87 1.00
N SER A 85 -5.30 -2.19 2.16
CA SER A 85 -4.22 -3.17 2.24
C SER A 85 -4.27 -4.04 3.50
N MET A 86 -3.66 -5.22 3.43
CA MET A 86 -3.40 -6.08 4.60
C MET A 86 -2.19 -5.62 5.41
N HIS A 87 -1.36 -4.73 4.85
CA HIS A 87 -0.17 -4.22 5.55
C HIS A 87 -0.54 -3.24 6.65
N ASP A 88 0.31 -3.21 7.69
CA ASP A 88 0.15 -2.34 8.84
C ASP A 88 0.19 -0.85 8.44
N GLU A 89 -0.86 -0.12 8.80
CA GLU A 89 -1.01 1.30 8.55
C GLU A 89 0.17 2.11 9.11
N ALA A 90 0.65 1.76 10.29
CA ALA A 90 1.76 2.45 10.95
C ALA A 90 3.07 2.50 10.13
N VAL A 91 3.21 1.57 9.19
CA VAL A 91 4.39 1.46 8.32
C VAL A 91 4.15 2.03 6.95
N TYR A 92 2.98 1.76 6.38
CA TYR A 92 2.72 2.03 4.98
C TYR A 92 1.92 3.30 4.72
N ALA A 93 1.12 3.81 5.68
CA ALA A 93 0.29 4.99 5.43
C ALA A 93 1.10 6.24 5.07
N ALA A 94 2.18 6.54 5.80
CA ALA A 94 3.04 7.68 5.48
C ALA A 94 3.69 7.56 4.09
N ARG A 95 4.02 6.34 3.64
CA ARG A 95 4.56 6.06 2.30
C ARG A 95 3.48 6.24 1.23
N ALA A 96 2.27 5.74 1.49
CA ALA A 96 1.12 5.89 0.61
C ALA A 96 0.76 7.36 0.38
N LEU A 97 0.71 8.15 1.45
CA LEU A 97 0.45 9.60 1.36
C LEU A 97 1.54 10.33 0.59
N ARG A 98 2.83 10.00 0.82
CA ARG A 98 3.96 10.55 0.04
C ARG A 98 3.93 10.14 -1.43
N ALA A 99 3.43 8.94 -1.75
CA ALA A 99 3.23 8.50 -3.12
C ALA A 99 2.08 9.24 -3.83
N GLY A 100 1.20 9.93 -3.08
CA GLY A 100 0.09 10.72 -3.59
C GLY A 100 -1.30 10.15 -3.28
N ALA A 101 -1.40 9.09 -2.49
CA ALA A 101 -2.69 8.62 -1.99
C ALA A 101 -3.33 9.68 -1.07
N ARG A 102 -4.66 9.66 -0.99
CA ARG A 102 -5.47 10.52 -0.12
C ARG A 102 -5.98 9.79 1.12
N GLY A 103 -5.70 8.50 1.24
CA GLY A 103 -6.06 7.75 2.43
C GLY A 103 -5.49 6.35 2.44
N TYR A 104 -5.60 5.74 3.61
CA TYR A 104 -5.19 4.37 3.89
C TYR A 104 -6.23 3.69 4.77
N VAL A 105 -6.61 2.47 4.42
CA VAL A 105 -7.53 1.62 5.20
C VAL A 105 -6.98 0.20 5.21
N MET A 106 -7.04 -0.46 6.35
CA MET A 106 -6.69 -1.88 6.43
C MET A 106 -7.85 -2.75 5.91
N LYS A 107 -7.53 -3.81 5.14
CA LYS A 107 -8.53 -4.75 4.59
C LYS A 107 -9.39 -5.44 5.67
N GLN A 108 -8.90 -5.47 6.91
CA GLN A 108 -9.59 -6.08 8.06
C GLN A 108 -10.67 -5.17 8.67
N GLU A 109 -10.71 -3.90 8.27
CA GLU A 109 -11.68 -2.95 8.76
C GLU A 109 -13.10 -3.29 8.31
N ALA A 110 -14.07 -2.88 9.13
CA ALA A 110 -15.48 -3.05 8.80
C ALA A 110 -15.88 -2.26 7.54
N ALA A 111 -16.88 -2.73 6.82
CA ALA A 111 -17.40 -2.06 5.63
C ALA A 111 -17.80 -0.59 5.87
N SER A 112 -18.31 -0.28 7.07
CA SER A 112 -18.64 1.10 7.47
C SER A 112 -17.42 2.02 7.51
N VAL A 113 -16.26 1.52 7.97
CA VAL A 113 -14.99 2.26 7.99
C VAL A 113 -14.49 2.50 6.57
N MET A 114 -14.62 1.53 5.68
CA MET A 114 -14.27 1.69 4.26
C MET A 114 -15.13 2.76 3.59
N LEU A 115 -16.44 2.78 3.84
CA LEU A 115 -17.35 3.81 3.30
C LEU A 115 -17.05 5.20 3.88
N GLU A 116 -16.71 5.29 5.16
CA GLU A 116 -16.27 6.55 5.79
C GLU A 116 -14.99 7.07 5.13
N ALA A 117 -14.01 6.20 4.90
CA ALA A 117 -12.76 6.55 4.22
C ALA A 117 -13.01 7.05 2.79
N ILE A 118 -13.84 6.33 2.02
CA ILE A 118 -14.25 6.73 0.66
C ILE A 118 -14.88 8.13 0.70
N THR A 119 -15.87 8.34 1.55
CA THR A 119 -16.59 9.62 1.67
C THR A 119 -15.66 10.76 2.06
N THR A 120 -14.73 10.48 3.00
CA THR A 120 -13.72 11.46 3.45
C THR A 120 -12.79 11.85 2.30
N VAL A 121 -12.27 10.87 1.55
CA VAL A 121 -11.39 11.12 0.41
C VAL A 121 -12.12 11.88 -0.71
N LEU A 122 -13.37 11.51 -1.02
CA LEU A 122 -14.20 12.22 -2.01
C LEU A 122 -14.47 13.66 -1.62
N SER A 123 -14.51 13.98 -0.32
CA SER A 123 -14.62 15.37 0.16
C SER A 123 -13.30 16.17 0.06
N GLY A 124 -12.24 15.58 -0.50
CA GLY A 124 -10.92 16.19 -0.66
C GLY A 124 -10.03 16.12 0.58
N LYS A 125 -10.49 15.46 1.65
CA LYS A 125 -9.72 15.29 2.91
C LYS A 125 -8.83 14.05 2.84
N ILE A 126 -7.87 13.97 3.78
CA ILE A 126 -7.04 12.78 3.97
C ILE A 126 -7.72 11.87 4.99
N TYR A 127 -7.75 10.56 4.69
CA TYR A 127 -8.22 9.54 5.62
C TYR A 127 -7.07 8.64 6.08
N VAL A 128 -6.88 8.59 7.38
CA VAL A 128 -6.05 7.61 8.11
C VAL A 128 -6.72 7.38 9.47
N SER A 129 -6.38 6.28 10.15
CA SER A 129 -6.90 6.05 11.50
C SER A 129 -6.51 7.19 12.45
N THR A 130 -7.23 7.33 13.55
CA THR A 130 -6.91 8.34 14.58
C THR A 130 -5.49 8.15 15.12
N ALA A 131 -5.12 6.89 15.42
CA ALA A 131 -3.77 6.57 15.90
C ALA A 131 -2.68 6.97 14.89
N MET A 132 -2.91 6.72 13.59
CA MET A 132 -1.94 7.11 12.56
C MET A 132 -1.88 8.63 12.38
N ARG A 133 -2.99 9.33 12.53
CA ARG A 133 -3.02 10.80 12.49
C ARG A 133 -2.16 11.40 13.58
N ASP A 134 -2.32 10.93 14.82
CA ASP A 134 -1.55 11.40 15.97
C ASP A 134 -0.05 11.15 15.76
N ARG A 135 0.31 9.96 15.28
CA ARG A 135 1.69 9.60 14.95
C ARG A 135 2.30 10.49 13.85
N LEU A 136 1.54 10.83 12.81
CA LEU A 136 2.00 11.75 11.76
C LEU A 136 2.27 13.15 12.33
N LEU A 137 1.41 13.63 13.22
CA LEU A 137 1.61 14.92 13.90
C LEU A 137 2.86 14.89 14.78
N GLU A 138 3.05 13.83 15.58
CA GLU A 138 4.26 13.67 16.40
C GLU A 138 5.53 13.68 15.54
N THR A 139 5.50 13.03 14.36
CA THR A 139 6.64 13.01 13.43
C THR A 139 6.99 14.42 12.94
N ILE A 140 6.01 15.27 12.68
CA ILE A 140 6.23 16.68 12.27
C ILE A 140 6.91 17.48 13.39
N TYR A 141 6.50 17.25 14.66
CA TYR A 141 7.09 17.94 15.80
C TYR A 141 8.48 17.42 16.19
N SER A 142 8.80 16.14 15.92
CA SER A 142 10.06 15.51 16.30
C SER A 142 11.15 15.57 15.22
N ASP A 143 10.89 16.07 14.04
CA ASP A 143 11.81 16.11 12.88
C ASP A 143 13.07 17.01 13.11
N ALA A 144 13.22 17.61 14.28
CA ALA A 144 14.40 18.39 14.68
C ALA A 144 15.65 17.52 15.05
N THR A 145 15.51 16.18 15.10
CA THR A 145 16.60 15.28 15.56
C THR A 145 16.74 14.03 14.69
N ARG A 146 16.67 14.15 13.36
CA ARG A 146 16.96 13.00 12.49
C ARG A 146 18.45 12.63 12.58
N THR A 147 18.73 11.59 13.36
CA THR A 147 20.03 10.93 13.33
C THR A 147 20.16 10.16 12.01
N ASP A 148 21.38 10.14 11.44
CA ASP A 148 21.74 9.36 10.23
C ASP A 148 21.74 7.83 10.45
N ALA A 149 21.00 7.36 11.44
CA ALA A 149 20.89 5.95 11.75
C ALA A 149 20.25 5.18 10.57
N PRO A 150 20.74 3.96 10.26
CA PRO A 150 20.17 3.10 9.25
C PRO A 150 18.76 2.68 9.69
N THR A 151 17.74 3.26 9.03
CA THR A 151 16.34 3.01 9.37
C THR A 151 15.63 2.27 8.25
N VAL A 152 14.60 1.53 8.60
CA VAL A 152 13.72 0.84 7.65
C VAL A 152 13.07 1.81 6.66
N GLU A 153 13.01 3.09 7.01
CA GLU A 153 12.50 4.15 6.14
C GLU A 153 13.30 4.35 4.84
N ARG A 154 14.59 3.95 4.82
CA ARG A 154 15.45 3.99 3.62
C ARG A 154 15.15 2.87 2.61
N LEU A 155 14.40 1.85 3.01
CA LEU A 155 14.05 0.76 2.12
C LEU A 155 13.01 1.23 1.10
N SER A 156 13.13 0.76 -0.14
CA SER A 156 12.04 0.89 -1.10
C SER A 156 10.82 0.06 -0.66
N ASP A 157 9.68 0.31 -1.28
CA ASP A 157 8.44 -0.38 -0.92
C ASP A 157 8.57 -1.90 -1.10
N ARG A 158 9.23 -2.36 -2.18
CA ARG A 158 9.51 -3.78 -2.42
C ARG A 158 10.53 -4.39 -1.46
N GLU A 159 11.57 -3.66 -1.09
CA GLU A 159 12.52 -4.11 -0.07
C GLU A 159 11.85 -4.26 1.30
N LEU A 160 10.92 -3.36 1.61
CA LEU A 160 10.14 -3.41 2.85
C LEU A 160 9.22 -4.64 2.89
N GLU A 161 8.49 -4.92 1.79
CA GLU A 161 7.68 -6.14 1.67
C GLU A 161 8.52 -7.41 1.83
N VAL A 162 9.71 -7.46 1.22
CA VAL A 162 10.65 -8.58 1.38
C VAL A 162 11.15 -8.69 2.82
N LEU A 163 11.49 -7.57 3.47
CA LEU A 163 11.92 -7.55 4.88
C LEU A 163 10.81 -8.09 5.80
N GLU A 164 9.57 -7.67 5.57
CA GLU A 164 8.40 -8.13 6.33
C GLU A 164 8.21 -9.64 6.20
N LYS A 165 8.29 -10.19 4.98
CA LYS A 165 8.21 -11.64 4.75
C LYS A 165 9.35 -12.41 5.40
N ILE A 166 10.58 -11.86 5.41
CA ILE A 166 11.71 -12.46 6.15
C ILE A 166 11.39 -12.49 7.64
N GLY A 167 10.85 -11.41 8.20
CA GLY A 167 10.47 -11.31 9.61
C GLY A 167 9.35 -12.27 10.01
N GLN A 168 8.42 -12.54 9.10
CA GLN A 168 7.36 -13.55 9.22
C GLN A 168 7.89 -14.99 9.11
N GLY A 169 9.17 -15.19 8.79
CA GLY A 169 9.83 -16.50 8.74
C GLY A 169 9.90 -17.13 7.34
N TYR A 170 9.40 -16.48 6.30
CA TYR A 170 9.40 -17.01 4.94
C TYR A 170 10.81 -17.14 4.37
N GLY A 171 11.07 -18.26 3.66
CA GLY A 171 12.27 -18.48 2.86
C GLY A 171 12.22 -17.76 1.51
N ALA A 172 13.39 -17.62 0.84
CA ALA A 172 13.47 -16.87 -0.41
C ALA A 172 12.54 -17.44 -1.53
N ALA A 173 12.36 -18.77 -1.59
CA ALA A 173 11.47 -19.41 -2.56
C ALA A 173 9.97 -19.12 -2.25
N GLU A 174 9.61 -19.04 -0.97
CA GLU A 174 8.25 -18.73 -0.55
C GLU A 174 7.94 -17.25 -0.80
N ILE A 175 8.88 -16.35 -0.47
CA ILE A 175 8.78 -14.93 -0.77
C ILE A 175 8.60 -14.72 -2.28
N ALA A 176 9.41 -15.41 -3.09
CA ALA A 176 9.33 -15.33 -4.54
C ALA A 176 7.94 -15.71 -5.07
N ARG A 177 7.35 -16.79 -4.54
CA ARG A 177 5.97 -17.20 -4.88
C ARG A 177 4.93 -16.20 -4.43
N THR A 178 5.03 -15.72 -3.18
CA THR A 178 4.04 -14.80 -2.58
C THR A 178 4.02 -13.44 -3.29
N LEU A 179 5.19 -12.92 -3.67
CA LEU A 179 5.33 -11.62 -4.33
C LEU A 179 5.39 -11.72 -5.88
N ASN A 180 5.21 -12.93 -6.43
CA ASN A 180 5.35 -13.22 -7.86
C ASN A 180 6.68 -12.70 -8.45
N LEU A 181 7.77 -13.04 -7.79
CA LEU A 181 9.14 -12.68 -8.17
C LEU A 181 9.98 -13.92 -8.46
N SER A 182 11.14 -13.74 -9.09
CA SER A 182 12.15 -14.79 -9.15
C SER A 182 12.90 -14.88 -7.80
N VAL A 183 13.38 -16.07 -7.44
CA VAL A 183 14.26 -16.25 -6.27
C VAL A 183 15.51 -15.38 -6.38
N LYS A 184 16.03 -15.20 -7.60
CA LYS A 184 17.17 -14.31 -7.88
C LYS A 184 16.84 -12.85 -7.51
N THR A 185 15.65 -12.38 -7.85
CA THR A 185 15.17 -11.02 -7.52
C THR A 185 15.02 -10.84 -6.01
N VAL A 186 14.45 -11.83 -5.32
CA VAL A 186 14.34 -11.80 -3.85
C VAL A 186 15.73 -11.73 -3.19
N ASN A 187 16.69 -12.51 -3.69
CA ASN A 187 18.05 -12.45 -3.15
C ASN A 187 18.72 -11.09 -3.41
N ALA A 188 18.51 -10.47 -4.57
CA ALA A 188 18.98 -9.11 -4.85
C ALA A 188 18.38 -8.10 -3.86
N TYR A 189 17.07 -8.17 -3.57
CA TYR A 189 16.46 -7.32 -2.53
C TYR A 189 17.07 -7.57 -1.15
N ARG A 190 17.32 -8.82 -0.76
CA ARG A 190 18.00 -9.13 0.51
C ARG A 190 19.39 -8.51 0.62
N ASP A 191 20.12 -8.49 -0.48
CA ASP A 191 21.45 -7.85 -0.52
C ASP A 191 21.34 -6.33 -0.41
N HIS A 192 20.43 -5.68 -1.14
CA HIS A 192 20.17 -4.26 -1.02
C HIS A 192 19.68 -3.86 0.39
N ILE A 193 18.81 -4.68 1.00
CA ILE A 193 18.35 -4.43 2.38
C ILE A 193 19.54 -4.47 3.35
N LYS A 194 20.42 -5.47 3.23
CA LYS A 194 21.64 -5.56 4.07
C LYS A 194 22.51 -4.32 3.91
N GLU A 195 22.75 -3.89 2.67
CA GLU A 195 23.53 -2.69 2.37
C GLU A 195 22.91 -1.45 3.03
N LYS A 196 21.61 -1.20 2.81
CA LYS A 196 20.91 -0.01 3.33
C LYS A 196 20.78 0.01 4.86
N LEU A 197 20.70 -1.16 5.49
CA LEU A 197 20.61 -1.32 6.94
C LEU A 197 21.98 -1.55 7.60
N HIS A 198 23.08 -1.53 6.83
CA HIS A 198 24.45 -1.81 7.28
C HIS A 198 24.57 -3.17 8.01
N ILE A 199 23.91 -4.20 7.48
CA ILE A 199 23.91 -5.56 8.03
C ILE A 199 24.87 -6.43 7.21
N ALA A 200 25.90 -7.00 7.88
CA ALA A 200 26.93 -7.77 7.19
C ALA A 200 26.47 -9.18 6.78
N HIS A 201 25.73 -9.89 7.64
CA HIS A 201 25.41 -11.30 7.44
C HIS A 201 23.90 -11.58 7.27
N ALA A 202 23.57 -12.61 6.49
CA ALA A 202 22.18 -13.01 6.25
C ALA A 202 21.42 -13.43 7.52
N GLY A 203 22.14 -14.04 8.49
CA GLY A 203 21.57 -14.39 9.80
C GLY A 203 21.16 -13.18 10.62
N ASP A 204 21.94 -12.10 10.53
CA ASP A 204 21.64 -10.83 11.21
C ASP A 204 20.45 -10.13 10.60
N LEU A 205 20.32 -10.18 9.26
CA LEU A 205 19.13 -9.68 8.57
C LEU A 205 17.86 -10.39 9.05
N ARG A 206 17.90 -11.72 9.18
CA ARG A 206 16.74 -12.47 9.68
C ARG A 206 16.40 -12.08 11.12
N ARG A 207 17.41 -11.98 12.01
CA ARG A 207 17.18 -11.54 13.39
C ARG A 207 16.61 -10.13 13.47
N PHE A 208 17.13 -9.22 12.65
CA PHE A 208 16.62 -7.86 12.55
C PHE A 208 15.16 -7.87 12.11
N ALA A 209 14.85 -8.55 11.01
CA ALA A 209 13.50 -8.62 10.44
C ALA A 209 12.48 -9.20 11.42
N VAL A 210 12.83 -10.28 12.15
CA VAL A 210 11.97 -10.87 13.18
C VAL A 210 11.69 -9.87 14.30
N LYS A 211 12.74 -9.22 14.84
CA LYS A 211 12.57 -8.22 15.90
C LYS A 211 11.72 -7.04 15.42
N TRP A 212 11.94 -6.59 14.20
CA TRP A 212 11.21 -5.47 13.62
C TRP A 212 9.71 -5.78 13.46
N VAL A 213 9.35 -6.98 12.97
CA VAL A 213 7.94 -7.41 12.88
C VAL A 213 7.34 -7.51 14.29
N GLN A 214 8.01 -8.18 15.25
CA GLN A 214 7.50 -8.36 16.61
C GLN A 214 7.34 -7.05 17.39
N SER A 215 8.12 -6.01 17.07
CA SER A 215 7.99 -4.71 17.75
C SER A 215 6.73 -3.94 17.35
N ARG A 216 6.03 -4.39 16.32
CA ARG A 216 4.82 -3.78 15.77
C ARG A 216 3.53 -4.44 16.28
N ASP A 217 3.63 -5.69 16.74
CA ASP A 217 2.50 -6.46 17.28
C ASP A 217 2.22 -6.14 18.77
N ARG A 218 2.90 -5.12 19.33
CA ARG A 218 2.73 -4.63 20.71
C ARG A 218 2.11 -3.24 20.72
#